data_c4e47a4eb9b6943b5fa4766961209cb9
#
_entry.id   c4e47a4eb9b6943b5fa4766961209cb9
#
_cell.length_a   1.000
_cell.length_b   1.000
_cell.length_c   1.000
_cell.angle_alpha   90.00
_cell.angle_beta   90.00
_cell.angle_gamma   90.00
#
_symmetry.space_group_name_H-M   'P 1'
#
loop_
_entity.id
_entity.type
_entity.pdbx_description
1 polymer ?
#
loop_
_entity_poly.entity_id
_entity_poly.type
_entity_poly.pdbx_seq_one_letter_code
_entity_poly.pdbx_strand_id
1 'polypeptide(L)'
;LGTFGVDVEPGDITRGPTITRYELYPKPGLRVNKITALEADIARATRAERINILAPVPGKDTVGIEIANSDKVPVALRELFEDDAFRNSKAKLPLALGKDVYGRTIVGDLARMPHLLAAGATGSGKSVCINGIIASLLYRFTPDELRFIMIDPKVVEMQLYNDLPHMVVPVV
;
A
#
# COMPACT_ATOMS: atom_id res chain seq x y z
N LEU A 1 26.28 0.90 3.73
CA LEU A 1 26.45 2.34 3.69
C LEU A 1 27.90 2.76 4.00
N GLY A 2 28.60 2.06 4.90
CA GLY A 2 30.01 2.30 5.18
C GLY A 2 30.90 2.28 3.94
N THR A 3 30.65 1.41 2.98
CA THR A 3 31.34 1.35 1.66
C THR A 3 31.14 2.61 0.81
N PHE A 4 30.09 3.38 1.06
CA PHE A 4 29.79 4.65 0.37
C PHE A 4 30.18 5.90 1.19
N GLY A 5 30.97 5.72 2.26
CA GLY A 5 31.41 6.82 3.11
C GLY A 5 30.30 7.47 3.93
N VAL A 6 29.20 6.74 4.19
CA VAL A 6 28.08 7.20 5.00
C VAL A 6 28.08 6.44 6.33
N ASP A 7 28.34 7.18 7.40
CA ASP A 7 28.46 6.62 8.75
C ASP A 7 27.11 6.63 9.46
N VAL A 8 26.56 5.44 9.68
CA VAL A 8 25.25 5.21 10.30
C VAL A 8 25.36 4.03 11.29
N GLU A 9 24.53 4.05 12.29
CA GLU A 9 24.38 2.92 13.19
C GLU A 9 23.15 2.09 12.78
N PRO A 10 23.23 0.73 12.84
CA PRO A 10 22.09 -0.11 12.53
C PRO A 10 21.01 0.04 13.61
N GLY A 11 19.77 0.15 13.19
CA GLY A 11 18.58 0.13 14.02
C GLY A 11 17.77 -1.15 13.84
N ASP A 12 16.46 -1.03 14.00
CA ASP A 12 15.53 -2.15 13.91
C ASP A 12 15.38 -2.68 12.48
N ILE A 13 15.14 -3.99 12.37
CA ILE A 13 14.76 -4.64 11.12
C ILE A 13 13.32 -5.13 11.28
N THR A 14 12.42 -4.59 10.45
CA THR A 14 11.01 -4.97 10.43
C THR A 14 10.69 -5.69 9.15
N ARG A 15 10.32 -6.96 9.23
CA ARG A 15 9.94 -7.78 8.08
C ARG A 15 8.42 -7.84 7.93
N GLY A 16 7.91 -7.20 6.89
CA GLY A 16 6.51 -7.29 6.47
C GLY A 16 6.26 -8.39 5.44
N PRO A 17 5.01 -8.54 4.97
CA PRO A 17 4.65 -9.60 4.02
C PRO A 17 5.31 -9.44 2.65
N THR A 18 5.54 -8.22 2.18
CA THR A 18 6.07 -7.93 0.84
C THR A 18 7.38 -7.15 0.86
N ILE A 19 7.66 -6.40 1.93
CA ILE A 19 8.86 -5.58 2.09
C ILE A 19 9.47 -5.77 3.47
N THR A 20 10.79 -5.57 3.55
CA THR A 20 11.53 -5.47 4.81
C THR A 20 12.07 -4.06 4.95
N ARG A 21 11.84 -3.44 6.10
CA ARG A 21 12.39 -2.13 6.47
C ARG A 21 13.61 -2.33 7.36
N TYR A 22 14.70 -1.68 6.98
CA TYR A 22 15.93 -1.54 7.75
C TYR A 22 16.02 -0.12 8.27
N GLU A 23 15.94 0.07 9.57
CA GLU A 23 16.10 1.39 10.20
C GLU A 23 17.57 1.67 10.49
N LEU A 24 17.97 2.93 10.33
CA LEU A 24 19.33 3.38 10.50
C LEU A 24 19.32 4.66 11.32
N TYR A 25 20.26 4.80 12.25
CA TYR A 25 20.51 6.02 12.99
C TYR A 25 21.64 6.80 12.32
N PRO A 26 21.35 7.94 11.66
CA PRO A 26 22.39 8.81 11.11
C PRO A 26 23.22 9.40 12.25
N LYS A 27 24.55 9.36 12.14
CA LYS A 27 25.40 10.05 13.11
C LYS A 27 25.19 11.56 13.10
N PRO A 28 25.38 12.26 14.23
CA PRO A 28 25.27 13.70 14.32
C PRO A 28 26.09 14.42 13.23
N GLY A 29 25.47 15.37 12.53
CA GLY A 29 26.08 16.11 11.42
C GLY A 29 25.96 15.44 10.04
N LEU A 30 25.45 14.21 9.94
CA LEU A 30 25.15 13.57 8.65
C LEU A 30 23.88 14.17 8.05
N ARG A 31 23.98 14.73 6.86
CA ARG A 31 22.82 15.23 6.12
C ARG A 31 22.07 14.04 5.51
N VAL A 32 20.78 13.93 5.78
CA VAL A 32 19.90 12.86 5.29
C VAL A 32 19.93 12.73 3.76
N ASN A 33 20.05 13.83 3.04
CA ASN A 33 20.18 13.84 1.58
C ASN A 33 21.36 13.01 1.05
N LYS A 34 22.41 12.80 1.86
CA LYS A 34 23.51 11.89 1.47
C LYS A 34 23.06 10.44 1.40
N ILE A 35 22.08 10.05 2.21
CA ILE A 35 21.54 8.68 2.20
C ILE A 35 20.56 8.53 1.03
N THR A 36 19.64 9.49 0.85
CA THR A 36 18.65 9.44 -0.23
C THR A 36 19.30 9.48 -1.62
N ALA A 37 20.40 10.20 -1.79
CA ALA A 37 21.16 10.23 -3.04
C ALA A 37 21.79 8.88 -3.42
N LEU A 38 21.95 7.95 -2.46
CA LEU A 38 22.50 6.61 -2.69
C LEU A 38 21.46 5.54 -3.05
N GLU A 39 20.22 5.94 -3.31
CA GLU A 39 19.13 5.00 -3.60
C GLU A 39 19.53 3.98 -4.68
N ALA A 40 20.02 4.44 -5.82
CA ALA A 40 20.44 3.58 -6.92
C ALA A 40 21.61 2.65 -6.55
N ASP A 41 22.57 3.18 -5.78
CA ASP A 41 23.74 2.40 -5.35
C ASP A 41 23.37 1.32 -4.33
N ILE A 42 22.46 1.63 -3.41
CA ILE A 42 21.95 0.68 -2.44
C ILE A 42 21.13 -0.39 -3.15
N ALA A 43 20.24 -0.02 -4.09
CA ALA A 43 19.47 -0.96 -4.89
C ALA A 43 20.39 -1.93 -5.64
N ARG A 44 21.44 -1.42 -6.28
CA ARG A 44 22.46 -2.22 -6.97
C ARG A 44 23.20 -3.15 -6.00
N ALA A 45 23.63 -2.64 -4.86
CA ALA A 45 24.41 -3.43 -3.88
C ALA A 45 23.57 -4.55 -3.23
N THR A 46 22.26 -4.33 -3.06
CA THR A 46 21.31 -5.29 -2.50
C THR A 46 20.69 -6.18 -3.57
N ARG A 47 20.96 -5.96 -4.85
CA ARG A 47 20.31 -6.59 -6.01
C ARG A 47 18.78 -6.44 -5.97
N ALA A 48 18.29 -5.38 -5.35
CA ALA A 48 16.87 -5.08 -5.28
C ALA A 48 16.42 -4.38 -6.57
N GLU A 49 15.28 -4.77 -7.10
CA GLU A 49 14.67 -4.12 -8.27
C GLU A 49 14.29 -2.66 -7.96
N ARG A 50 13.79 -2.43 -6.75
CA ARG A 50 13.45 -1.12 -6.21
C ARG A 50 13.67 -1.10 -4.71
N ILE A 51 14.06 0.07 -4.21
CA ILE A 51 14.07 0.39 -2.80
C ILE A 51 13.26 1.67 -2.57
N ASN A 52 12.84 1.90 -1.35
CA ASN A 52 12.24 3.16 -0.92
C ASN A 52 12.97 3.66 0.32
N ILE A 53 13.33 4.94 0.34
CA ILE A 53 14.03 5.54 1.48
C ILE A 53 13.10 6.53 2.18
N LEU A 54 12.73 6.20 3.41
CA LEU A 54 11.96 7.06 4.30
C LEU A 54 12.91 7.89 5.15
N ALA A 55 12.92 9.20 4.96
CA ALA A 55 13.88 10.06 5.61
C ALA A 55 13.26 11.38 6.08
N PRO A 56 12.84 11.47 7.35
CA PRO A 56 12.88 10.44 8.41
C PRO A 56 11.75 9.41 8.32
N VAL A 57 11.86 8.33 9.09
CA VAL A 57 10.72 7.44 9.35
C VAL A 57 9.67 8.22 10.15
N PRO A 58 8.39 8.24 9.75
CA PRO A 58 7.35 8.97 10.46
C PRO A 58 7.30 8.64 11.96
N GLY A 59 7.41 9.67 12.81
CA GLY A 59 7.41 9.53 14.26
C GLY A 59 8.73 9.06 14.89
N LYS A 60 9.81 8.95 14.12
CA LYS A 60 11.15 8.56 14.58
C LYS A 60 12.22 9.50 14.03
N ASP A 61 13.40 9.47 14.61
CA ASP A 61 14.61 10.16 14.15
C ASP A 61 15.51 9.29 13.27
N THR A 62 15.01 8.13 12.85
CA THR A 62 15.70 7.16 12.01
C THR A 62 15.44 7.38 10.53
N VAL A 63 16.32 6.85 9.69
CA VAL A 63 16.10 6.67 8.25
C VAL A 63 15.74 5.22 7.98
N GLY A 64 14.64 4.97 7.28
CA GLY A 64 14.19 3.64 6.90
C GLY A 64 14.55 3.34 5.45
N ILE A 65 15.18 2.20 5.19
CA ILE A 65 15.37 1.66 3.85
C ILE A 65 14.46 0.46 3.70
N GLU A 66 13.50 0.56 2.79
CA GLU A 66 12.54 -0.50 2.48
C GLU A 66 12.98 -1.24 1.22
N ILE A 67 13.11 -2.54 1.35
CA ILE A 67 13.55 -3.45 0.27
C ILE A 67 12.46 -4.50 0.06
N ALA A 68 12.09 -4.74 -1.19
CA ALA A 68 11.14 -5.80 -1.53
C ALA A 68 11.71 -7.17 -1.13
N ASN A 69 10.87 -7.99 -0.49
CA ASN A 69 11.25 -9.36 -0.16
C ASN A 69 11.40 -10.20 -1.44
N SER A 70 12.36 -11.12 -1.46
CA SER A 70 12.48 -12.14 -2.51
C SER A 70 11.25 -13.06 -2.50
N ASP A 71 10.81 -13.45 -1.31
CA ASP A 71 9.66 -14.29 -1.08
C ASP A 71 8.50 -13.43 -0.58
N LYS A 72 7.65 -12.98 -1.50
CA LYS A 72 6.47 -12.18 -1.16
C LYS A 72 5.35 -13.09 -0.70
N VAL A 73 4.77 -12.77 0.45
CA VAL A 73 3.55 -13.43 0.94
C VAL A 73 2.35 -12.65 0.38
N PRO A 74 1.49 -13.28 -0.44
CA PRO A 74 0.29 -12.61 -0.92
C PRO A 74 -0.65 -12.29 0.25
N VAL A 75 -1.18 -11.07 0.28
CA VAL A 75 -2.18 -10.64 1.25
C VAL A 75 -3.56 -10.90 0.67
N ALA A 76 -4.26 -11.91 1.19
CA ALA A 76 -5.59 -12.24 0.71
C ALA A 76 -6.62 -11.20 1.20
N LEU A 77 -7.52 -10.78 0.31
CA LEU A 77 -8.58 -9.83 0.65
C LEU A 77 -9.51 -10.37 1.75
N ARG A 78 -9.76 -11.68 1.75
CA ARG A 78 -10.51 -12.35 2.80
C ARG A 78 -9.90 -12.15 4.18
N GLU A 79 -8.58 -12.28 4.30
CA GLU A 79 -7.88 -12.07 5.57
C GLU A 79 -8.08 -10.63 6.10
N LEU A 80 -8.09 -9.64 5.19
CA LEU A 80 -8.35 -8.25 5.55
C LEU A 80 -9.79 -8.03 6.02
N PHE A 81 -10.76 -8.71 5.39
CA PHE A 81 -12.17 -8.59 5.77
C PHE A 81 -12.48 -9.27 7.11
N GLU A 82 -11.79 -10.36 7.43
CA GLU A 82 -11.91 -11.10 8.69
C GLU A 82 -11.20 -10.40 9.86
N ASP A 83 -10.27 -9.47 9.58
CA ASP A 83 -9.53 -8.71 10.59
C ASP A 83 -10.44 -7.73 11.34
N ASP A 84 -10.25 -7.66 12.67
CA ASP A 84 -11.01 -6.76 13.54
C ASP A 84 -10.90 -5.28 13.15
N ALA A 85 -9.76 -4.87 12.59
CA ALA A 85 -9.56 -3.50 12.10
C ALA A 85 -10.58 -3.14 11.00
N PHE A 86 -10.93 -4.07 10.11
CA PHE A 86 -11.94 -3.85 9.09
C PHE A 86 -13.35 -4.10 9.62
N ARG A 87 -13.57 -5.21 10.33
CA ARG A 87 -14.89 -5.61 10.85
C ARG A 87 -15.49 -4.57 11.79
N ASN A 88 -14.66 -4.02 12.68
CA ASN A 88 -15.06 -3.04 13.70
C ASN A 88 -14.78 -1.59 13.28
N SER A 89 -14.43 -1.36 12.01
CA SER A 89 -14.15 -0.02 11.48
C SER A 89 -15.37 0.89 11.62
N LYS A 90 -15.11 2.11 12.13
CA LYS A 90 -16.10 3.20 12.21
C LYS A 90 -16.07 4.10 10.97
N ALA A 91 -15.30 3.75 9.95
CA ALA A 91 -15.29 4.46 8.68
C ALA A 91 -16.67 4.41 8.03
N LYS A 92 -17.08 5.51 7.39
CA LYS A 92 -18.36 5.58 6.67
C LYS A 92 -18.35 4.69 5.43
N LEU A 93 -17.24 4.70 4.67
CA LEU A 93 -17.01 3.87 3.50
C LEU A 93 -15.65 3.16 3.66
N PRO A 94 -15.58 2.05 4.44
CA PRO A 94 -14.32 1.39 4.76
C PRO A 94 -13.73 0.68 3.54
N LEU A 95 -12.44 0.89 3.31
CA LEU A 95 -11.65 0.23 2.28
C LEU A 95 -10.57 -0.61 2.92
N ALA A 96 -10.52 -1.90 2.62
CA ALA A 96 -9.42 -2.79 3.01
C ALA A 96 -8.25 -2.58 2.05
N LEU A 97 -7.29 -1.74 2.42
CA LEU A 97 -6.20 -1.31 1.54
C LEU A 97 -5.02 -2.29 1.51
N GLY A 98 -4.86 -3.13 2.52
CA GLY A 98 -3.75 -4.08 2.61
C GLY A 98 -3.15 -4.14 4.01
N LYS A 99 -1.90 -4.54 4.10
CA LYS A 99 -1.13 -4.58 5.34
C LYS A 99 0.08 -3.64 5.29
N ASP A 100 0.39 -3.03 6.44
CA ASP A 100 1.62 -2.26 6.58
C ASP A 100 2.85 -3.18 6.75
N VAL A 101 4.02 -2.57 6.90
CA VAL A 101 5.29 -3.30 7.10
C VAL A 101 5.33 -4.09 8.42
N TYR A 102 4.43 -3.83 9.34
CA TYR A 102 4.29 -4.57 10.59
C TYR A 102 3.26 -5.69 10.50
N GLY A 103 2.64 -5.88 9.33
CA GLY A 103 1.58 -6.88 9.11
C GLY A 103 0.20 -6.46 9.60
N ARG A 104 0.00 -5.20 10.00
CA ARG A 104 -1.28 -4.68 10.49
C ARG A 104 -2.16 -4.30 9.31
N THR A 105 -3.44 -4.67 9.39
CA THR A 105 -4.43 -4.30 8.38
C THR A 105 -4.69 -2.80 8.36
N ILE A 106 -4.58 -2.20 7.18
CA ILE A 106 -4.83 -0.78 6.94
C ILE A 106 -6.21 -0.62 6.32
N VAL A 107 -7.05 0.15 7.01
CA VAL A 107 -8.40 0.49 6.57
C VAL A 107 -8.48 1.98 6.27
N GLY A 108 -8.87 2.31 5.04
CA GLY A 108 -9.17 3.67 4.62
C GLY A 108 -10.64 4.00 4.78
N ASP A 109 -10.99 5.29 4.72
CA ASP A 109 -12.38 5.77 4.64
C ASP A 109 -12.55 6.62 3.39
N LEU A 110 -13.20 6.06 2.37
CA LEU A 110 -13.42 6.76 1.10
C LEU A 110 -14.26 8.03 1.27
N ALA A 111 -15.20 8.03 2.22
CA ALA A 111 -16.02 9.21 2.50
C ALA A 111 -15.21 10.42 2.99
N ARG A 112 -14.05 10.17 3.62
CA ARG A 112 -13.15 11.22 4.13
C ARG A 112 -12.11 11.68 3.11
N MET A 113 -11.87 10.91 2.04
CA MET A 113 -10.89 11.27 1.01
C MET A 113 -11.30 12.47 0.17
N PRO A 114 -12.53 12.75 -0.27
CA PRO A 114 -13.64 11.97 -0.84
C PRO A 114 -13.35 11.52 -2.29
N HIS A 115 -12.23 11.94 -2.87
CA HIS A 115 -11.75 11.53 -4.19
C HIS A 115 -10.48 10.70 -4.03
N LEU A 116 -10.36 9.64 -4.82
CA LEU A 116 -9.21 8.75 -4.82
C LEU A 116 -8.68 8.58 -6.24
N LEU A 117 -7.40 8.88 -6.44
CA LEU A 117 -6.68 8.57 -7.66
C LEU A 117 -5.80 7.35 -7.44
N ALA A 118 -6.08 6.26 -8.15
CA ALA A 118 -5.22 5.09 -8.20
C ALA A 118 -4.43 5.08 -9.51
N ALA A 119 -3.11 5.18 -9.42
CA ALA A 119 -2.21 5.17 -10.57
C ALA A 119 -1.15 4.08 -10.43
N GLY A 120 -0.68 3.57 -11.56
CA GLY A 120 0.37 2.55 -11.60
C GLY A 120 0.68 2.10 -13.02
N ALA A 121 1.90 1.61 -13.25
CA ALA A 121 2.31 1.00 -14.50
C ALA A 121 1.53 -0.30 -14.78
N THR A 122 1.58 -0.79 -16.00
CA THR A 122 1.01 -2.09 -16.36
C THR A 122 1.61 -3.18 -15.47
N GLY A 123 0.74 -4.03 -14.89
CA GLY A 123 1.18 -5.09 -13.98
C GLY A 123 1.44 -4.66 -12.54
N SER A 124 1.25 -3.37 -12.18
CA SER A 124 1.45 -2.88 -10.80
C SER A 124 0.35 -3.29 -9.83
N GLY A 125 -0.75 -3.91 -10.30
CA GLY A 125 -1.89 -4.29 -9.49
C GLY A 125 -2.99 -3.23 -9.38
N LYS A 126 -3.00 -2.20 -10.25
CA LYS A 126 -4.04 -1.15 -10.23
C LYS A 126 -5.46 -1.72 -10.30
N SER A 127 -5.75 -2.61 -11.26
CA SER A 127 -7.07 -3.25 -11.41
C SER A 127 -7.41 -4.11 -10.20
N VAL A 128 -6.44 -4.81 -9.63
CA VAL A 128 -6.62 -5.58 -8.39
C VAL A 128 -6.99 -4.66 -7.22
N CYS A 129 -6.33 -3.51 -7.11
CA CYS A 129 -6.64 -2.51 -6.09
C CYS A 129 -8.06 -1.96 -6.25
N ILE A 130 -8.48 -1.61 -7.48
CA ILE A 130 -9.83 -1.10 -7.75
C ILE A 130 -10.88 -2.17 -7.40
N ASN A 131 -10.65 -3.43 -7.81
CA ASN A 131 -11.52 -4.54 -7.45
C ASN A 131 -11.57 -4.76 -5.92
N GLY A 132 -10.45 -4.59 -5.23
CA GLY A 132 -10.38 -4.65 -3.76
C GLY A 132 -11.22 -3.54 -3.09
N ILE A 133 -11.22 -2.33 -3.66
CA ILE A 133 -12.04 -1.19 -3.21
C ILE A 133 -13.53 -1.53 -3.39
N ILE A 134 -13.92 -1.96 -4.58
CA ILE A 134 -15.32 -2.34 -4.87
C ILE A 134 -15.77 -3.47 -3.95
N ALA A 135 -14.96 -4.53 -3.83
CA ALA A 135 -15.26 -5.67 -2.96
C ALA A 135 -15.37 -5.26 -1.48
N SER A 136 -14.56 -4.32 -1.00
CA SER A 136 -14.64 -3.79 0.37
C SER A 136 -16.01 -3.17 0.65
N LEU A 137 -16.53 -2.42 -0.32
CA LEU A 137 -17.82 -1.76 -0.22
C LEU A 137 -18.98 -2.76 -0.35
N LEU A 138 -18.89 -3.69 -1.31
CA LEU A 138 -19.89 -4.76 -1.49
C LEU A 138 -19.98 -5.71 -0.28
N TYR A 139 -18.87 -5.95 0.39
CA TYR A 139 -18.86 -6.78 1.60
C TYR A 139 -19.56 -6.11 2.79
N ARG A 140 -19.62 -4.78 2.79
CA ARG A 140 -20.10 -3.99 3.92
C ARG A 140 -21.51 -3.45 3.76
N PHE A 141 -21.95 -3.21 2.53
CA PHE A 141 -23.20 -2.49 2.25
C PHE A 141 -24.12 -3.27 1.34
N THR A 142 -25.42 -3.14 1.62
CA THR A 142 -26.50 -3.64 0.77
C THR A 142 -26.80 -2.66 -0.38
N PRO A 143 -27.53 -3.08 -1.43
CA PRO A 143 -27.94 -2.19 -2.52
C PRO A 143 -28.80 -1.00 -2.09
N ASP A 144 -29.47 -1.09 -0.93
CA ASP A 144 -30.27 0.03 -0.39
C ASP A 144 -29.39 1.09 0.29
N GLU A 145 -28.20 0.69 0.76
CA GLU A 145 -27.27 1.56 1.48
C GLU A 145 -26.22 2.17 0.56
N LEU A 146 -25.84 1.46 -0.52
CA LEU A 146 -24.80 1.90 -1.45
C LEU A 146 -25.13 1.51 -2.88
N ARG A 147 -24.92 2.45 -3.81
CA ARG A 147 -25.05 2.25 -5.24
C ARG A 147 -23.82 2.69 -5.98
N PHE A 148 -23.55 2.05 -7.13
CA PHE A 148 -22.41 2.37 -8.00
C PHE A 148 -22.87 2.94 -9.34
N ILE A 149 -22.10 3.88 -9.85
CA ILE A 149 -22.02 4.24 -11.27
C ILE A 149 -20.57 3.96 -11.66
N MET A 150 -20.36 3.10 -12.65
CA MET A 150 -19.04 2.72 -13.13
C MET A 150 -18.87 3.11 -14.59
N ILE A 151 -17.72 3.72 -14.90
CA ILE A 151 -17.34 4.10 -16.26
C ILE A 151 -16.04 3.37 -16.60
N ASP A 152 -16.09 2.50 -17.60
CA ASP A 152 -14.94 1.74 -18.10
C ASP A 152 -14.72 2.00 -19.59
N PRO A 153 -13.96 3.04 -19.96
CA PRO A 153 -13.76 3.44 -21.35
C PRO A 153 -13.07 2.37 -22.20
N LYS A 154 -12.50 1.35 -21.59
CA LYS A 154 -11.87 0.22 -22.29
C LYS A 154 -12.79 -0.99 -22.43
N VAL A 155 -13.91 -1.00 -21.69
CA VAL A 155 -14.91 -2.08 -21.69
C VAL A 155 -14.28 -3.46 -21.40
N VAL A 156 -13.32 -3.52 -20.48
CA VAL A 156 -12.51 -4.73 -20.20
C VAL A 156 -12.57 -5.16 -18.74
N GLU A 157 -12.48 -4.22 -17.80
CA GLU A 157 -12.23 -4.54 -16.39
C GLU A 157 -13.49 -4.58 -15.53
N MET A 158 -14.50 -3.76 -15.84
CA MET A 158 -15.66 -3.54 -14.97
C MET A 158 -16.94 -4.28 -15.42
N GLN A 159 -16.94 -4.90 -16.61
CA GLN A 159 -18.12 -5.60 -17.16
C GLN A 159 -18.68 -6.70 -16.26
N LEU A 160 -17.81 -7.32 -15.44
CA LEU A 160 -18.21 -8.35 -14.48
C LEU A 160 -19.20 -7.85 -13.40
N TYR A 161 -19.31 -6.52 -13.24
CA TYR A 161 -20.18 -5.88 -12.25
C TYR A 161 -21.56 -5.50 -12.79
N ASN A 162 -21.84 -5.69 -14.08
CA ASN A 162 -23.12 -5.27 -14.70
C ASN A 162 -24.35 -5.86 -14.03
N ASP A 163 -24.28 -7.11 -13.58
CA ASP A 163 -25.41 -7.83 -12.98
C ASP A 163 -25.55 -7.57 -11.48
N LEU A 164 -24.72 -6.72 -10.89
CA LEU A 164 -24.81 -6.43 -9.47
C LEU A 164 -26.04 -5.56 -9.16
N PRO A 165 -26.83 -5.90 -8.12
CA PRO A 165 -27.99 -5.10 -7.71
C PRO A 165 -27.60 -3.69 -7.20
N HIS A 166 -26.33 -3.47 -6.89
CA HIS A 166 -25.78 -2.17 -6.51
C HIS A 166 -25.63 -1.20 -7.67
N MET A 167 -25.73 -1.65 -8.91
CA MET A 167 -25.56 -0.76 -10.06
C MET A 167 -26.79 0.13 -10.26
N VAL A 168 -26.57 1.43 -10.49
CA VAL A 168 -27.62 2.40 -10.88
C VAL A 168 -27.97 2.24 -12.36
N VAL A 169 -26.94 2.05 -13.18
CA VAL A 169 -27.01 1.82 -14.63
C VAL A 169 -25.92 0.79 -14.98
N PRO A 170 -26.04 0.07 -16.11
CA PRO A 170 -24.94 -0.77 -16.60
C PRO A 170 -23.64 0.01 -16.70
N VAL A 171 -22.51 -0.70 -16.68
CA VAL A 171 -21.17 -0.08 -16.84
C VAL A 171 -21.09 0.60 -18.22
N VAL A 172 -20.68 1.84 -18.24
CA VAL A 172 -20.61 2.71 -19.43
C VAL A 172 -19.17 2.85 -19.91
#